data_4c107e6a66b5fcd66dc957584de04ae5
#
_entry.id   4c107e6a66b5fcd66dc957584de04ae5
#
_cell.length_a   1.000
_cell.length_b   1.000
_cell.length_c   1.000
_cell.angle_alpha   90.00
_cell.angle_beta   90.00
_cell.angle_gamma   90.00
#
_symmetry.space_group_name_H-M   'P 1'
#
loop_
_entity.id
_entity.type
_entity.pdbx_description
1 polymer ?
#
loop_
_entity_poly.entity_id
_entity_poly.type
_entity_poly.pdbx_seq_one_letter_code
_entity_poly.pdbx_strand_id
1 'polypeptide(L)'
;DETFDRIICSEVLEHIPDYENIIKEIFRVSKKDAKIGISVPRWLPEKICWLLSDDYHNEPGGHVHIFKFQILKKAFESNGFSYLFNYYKHGLHSPYWWLKCFVGVKNDKNIFVNSYQKFLEWDIMKRPILTVFLEKIFDPLIGKSVVLYFKKNTSD
;
A
#
# COMPACT_ATOMS: atom_id res chain seq x y z
N ASP A 1 -13.39 -13.42 -19.09
CA ASP A 1 -13.93 -13.93 -17.82
C ASP A 1 -13.12 -15.15 -17.37
N GLU A 2 -12.92 -15.28 -16.05
CA GLU A 2 -12.30 -16.45 -15.41
C GLU A 2 -10.98 -16.92 -16.06
N THR A 3 -10.07 -15.97 -16.29
CA THR A 3 -8.82 -16.20 -17.02
C THR A 3 -7.64 -16.48 -16.09
N PHE A 4 -7.59 -15.78 -14.94
CA PHE A 4 -6.42 -15.75 -14.07
C PHE A 4 -6.63 -16.54 -12.77
N ASP A 5 -5.66 -17.37 -12.43
CA ASP A 5 -5.61 -18.11 -11.15
C ASP A 5 -4.86 -17.35 -10.04
N ARG A 6 -4.12 -16.29 -10.40
CA ARG A 6 -3.46 -15.36 -9.48
C ARG A 6 -3.50 -13.94 -10.03
N ILE A 7 -3.85 -12.97 -9.17
CA ILE A 7 -3.90 -11.55 -9.53
C ILE A 7 -3.16 -10.77 -8.44
N ILE A 8 -2.35 -9.81 -8.88
CA ILE A 8 -1.72 -8.83 -8.01
C ILE A 8 -2.17 -7.45 -8.47
N CYS A 9 -2.72 -6.66 -7.54
CA CYS A 9 -3.04 -5.25 -7.72
C CYS A 9 -2.33 -4.48 -6.61
N SER A 10 -1.22 -3.85 -6.95
CA SER A 10 -0.30 -3.25 -5.99
C SER A 10 -0.21 -1.76 -6.21
N GLU A 11 -0.54 -0.97 -5.17
CA GLU A 11 -0.50 0.49 -5.17
C GLU A 11 -1.26 1.08 -6.38
N VAL A 12 -2.52 0.68 -6.55
CA VAL A 12 -3.40 1.10 -7.66
C VAL A 12 -4.72 1.66 -7.15
N LEU A 13 -5.38 0.96 -6.20
CA LEU A 13 -6.75 1.29 -5.80
C LEU A 13 -6.88 2.68 -5.17
N GLU A 14 -5.82 3.15 -4.52
CA GLU A 14 -5.75 4.50 -3.92
C GLU A 14 -5.81 5.64 -4.92
N HIS A 15 -5.50 5.37 -6.19
CA HIS A 15 -5.54 6.35 -7.27
C HIS A 15 -6.85 6.35 -8.07
N ILE A 16 -7.72 5.36 -7.85
CA ILE A 16 -8.94 5.14 -8.63
C ILE A 16 -10.16 5.63 -7.85
N PRO A 17 -10.86 6.69 -8.29
CA PRO A 17 -12.05 7.18 -7.60
C PRO A 17 -13.14 6.11 -7.41
N ASP A 18 -13.37 5.28 -8.43
CA ASP A 18 -14.34 4.18 -8.41
C ASP A 18 -13.63 2.82 -8.30
N TYR A 19 -12.94 2.61 -7.19
CA TYR A 19 -12.20 1.37 -6.92
C TYR A 19 -13.09 0.13 -6.81
N GLU A 20 -14.38 0.30 -6.50
CA GLU A 20 -15.31 -0.83 -6.40
C GLU A 20 -15.52 -1.50 -7.76
N ASN A 21 -15.52 -0.76 -8.85
CA ASN A 21 -15.57 -1.34 -10.20
C ASN A 21 -14.31 -2.15 -10.52
N ILE A 22 -13.15 -1.73 -10.02
CA ILE A 22 -11.93 -2.52 -10.16
C ILE A 22 -12.05 -3.84 -9.39
N ILE A 23 -12.63 -3.83 -8.19
CA ILE A 23 -12.85 -5.06 -7.42
C ILE A 23 -13.78 -6.03 -8.17
N LYS A 24 -14.86 -5.52 -8.77
CA LYS A 24 -15.78 -6.32 -9.61
C LYS A 24 -15.07 -6.89 -10.83
N GLU A 25 -14.20 -6.11 -11.46
CA GLU A 25 -13.42 -6.57 -12.62
C GLU A 25 -12.39 -7.64 -12.21
N ILE A 26 -11.71 -7.46 -11.09
CA ILE A 26 -10.84 -8.49 -10.51
C ILE A 26 -11.64 -9.78 -10.28
N PHE A 27 -12.87 -9.69 -9.75
CA PHE A 27 -13.75 -10.85 -9.58
C PHE A 27 -14.08 -11.52 -10.92
N ARG A 28 -14.48 -10.73 -11.93
CA ARG A 28 -14.87 -11.23 -13.25
C ARG A 28 -13.74 -12.02 -13.92
N VAL A 29 -12.51 -11.49 -13.88
CA VAL A 29 -11.36 -12.12 -14.56
C VAL A 29 -10.71 -13.25 -13.75
N SER A 30 -11.00 -13.35 -12.45
CA SER A 30 -10.49 -14.41 -11.58
C SER A 30 -11.15 -15.74 -11.87
N LYS A 31 -10.36 -16.81 -11.97
CA LYS A 31 -10.86 -18.19 -11.93
C LYS A 31 -11.44 -18.53 -10.56
N LYS A 32 -12.20 -19.62 -10.50
CA LYS A 32 -12.58 -20.26 -9.24
C LYS A 32 -11.34 -20.53 -8.38
N ASP A 33 -11.42 -20.25 -7.09
CA ASP A 33 -10.34 -20.44 -6.12
C ASP A 33 -9.09 -19.58 -6.38
N ALA A 34 -9.14 -18.60 -7.30
CA ALA A 34 -8.03 -17.69 -7.58
C ALA A 34 -7.56 -16.97 -6.32
N LYS A 35 -6.24 -16.75 -6.23
CA LYS A 35 -5.61 -15.98 -5.14
C LYS A 35 -5.32 -14.56 -5.60
N ILE A 36 -5.74 -13.60 -4.80
CA ILE A 36 -5.61 -12.17 -5.09
C ILE A 36 -4.73 -11.53 -4.01
N GLY A 37 -3.68 -10.83 -4.43
CA GLY A 37 -2.85 -10.00 -3.58
C GLY A 37 -3.12 -8.52 -3.88
N ILE A 38 -3.46 -7.74 -2.85
CA ILE A 38 -3.74 -6.31 -2.95
C ILE A 38 -2.79 -5.58 -2.02
N SER A 39 -2.12 -4.54 -2.50
CA SER A 39 -1.44 -3.60 -1.61
C SER A 39 -1.93 -2.18 -1.82
N VAL A 40 -2.02 -1.45 -0.73
CA VAL A 40 -2.35 -0.02 -0.69
C VAL A 40 -1.56 0.66 0.42
N PRO A 41 -1.36 1.98 0.37
CA PRO A 41 -0.83 2.74 1.48
C PRO A 41 -1.64 2.51 2.76
N ARG A 42 -0.94 2.27 3.88
CA ARG A 42 -1.59 2.07 5.17
C ARG A 42 -2.16 3.38 5.68
N TRP A 43 -3.40 3.33 6.17
CA TRP A 43 -4.18 4.51 6.55
C TRP A 43 -3.44 5.48 7.48
N LEU A 44 -2.82 5.00 8.57
CA LEU A 44 -2.20 5.88 9.56
C LEU A 44 -0.94 6.60 9.04
N PRO A 45 0.07 5.91 8.46
CA PRO A 45 1.22 6.59 7.86
C PRO A 45 0.83 7.60 6.78
N GLU A 46 -0.16 7.26 5.95
CA GLU A 46 -0.63 8.12 4.87
C GLU A 46 -1.39 9.33 5.40
N LYS A 47 -2.24 9.14 6.42
CA LYS A 47 -2.95 10.24 7.08
C LYS A 47 -1.98 11.25 7.70
N ILE A 48 -0.84 10.80 8.24
CA ILE A 48 0.20 11.70 8.75
C ILE A 48 0.81 12.53 7.61
N CYS A 49 1.10 11.91 6.44
CA CYS A 49 1.57 12.67 5.27
C CYS A 49 0.58 13.76 4.85
N TRP A 50 -0.71 13.44 4.78
CA TRP A 50 -1.77 14.41 4.45
C TRP A 50 -1.91 15.52 5.48
N LEU A 51 -1.65 15.26 6.76
CA LEU A 51 -1.67 16.27 7.81
C LEU A 51 -0.43 17.17 7.79
N LEU A 52 0.70 16.66 7.30
CA LEU A 52 1.97 17.39 7.26
C LEU A 52 2.14 18.23 5.99
N SER A 53 1.44 17.92 4.89
CA SER A 53 1.66 18.57 3.61
C SER A 53 0.41 18.59 2.74
N ASP A 54 -0.14 19.78 2.54
CA ASP A 54 -1.22 20.00 1.57
C ASP A 54 -0.74 19.76 0.13
N ASP A 55 0.51 20.08 -0.20
CA ASP A 55 1.11 19.80 -1.49
C ASP A 55 1.15 18.29 -1.80
N TYR A 56 1.43 17.47 -0.78
CA TYR A 56 1.40 16.01 -0.92
C TYR A 56 -0.02 15.48 -1.12
N HIS A 57 -0.97 16.01 -0.35
CA HIS A 57 -2.38 15.59 -0.42
C HIS A 57 -3.03 15.97 -1.75
N ASN A 58 -2.69 17.16 -2.29
CA ASN A 58 -3.31 17.70 -3.51
C ASN A 58 -2.46 17.46 -4.78
N GLU A 59 -1.43 16.58 -4.71
CA GLU A 59 -0.58 16.28 -5.86
C GLU A 59 -1.43 15.67 -7.00
N PRO A 60 -1.39 16.23 -8.22
CA PRO A 60 -2.08 15.66 -9.37
C PRO A 60 -1.65 14.21 -9.64
N GLY A 61 -2.62 13.29 -9.69
CA GLY A 61 -2.34 11.85 -9.81
C GLY A 61 -1.91 11.18 -8.51
N GLY A 62 -1.94 11.90 -7.39
CA GLY A 62 -1.69 11.36 -6.05
C GLY A 62 -2.82 10.46 -5.53
N HIS A 63 -2.79 10.17 -4.25
CA HIS A 63 -3.79 9.29 -3.63
C HIS A 63 -5.12 10.03 -3.44
N VAL A 64 -6.18 9.54 -4.08
CA VAL A 64 -7.55 10.04 -3.88
C VAL A 64 -8.26 9.34 -2.72
N HIS A 65 -7.75 8.16 -2.32
CA HIS A 65 -8.22 7.38 -1.18
C HIS A 65 -7.10 7.02 -0.23
N ILE A 66 -7.40 7.01 1.07
CA ILE A 66 -6.61 6.32 2.10
C ILE A 66 -7.49 5.27 2.76
N PHE A 67 -7.16 4.00 2.56
CA PHE A 67 -8.00 2.89 3.00
C PHE A 67 -7.77 2.52 4.46
N LYS A 68 -8.85 2.49 5.26
CA LYS A 68 -8.86 1.71 6.49
C LYS A 68 -8.95 0.23 6.15
N PHE A 69 -8.11 -0.58 6.77
CA PHE A 69 -8.07 -2.03 6.56
C PHE A 69 -9.45 -2.69 6.51
N GLN A 70 -10.32 -2.40 7.48
CA GLN A 70 -11.64 -3.01 7.57
C GLN A 70 -12.57 -2.63 6.41
N ILE A 71 -12.46 -1.40 5.89
CA ILE A 71 -13.27 -0.93 4.75
C ILE A 71 -12.87 -1.70 3.50
N LEU A 72 -11.57 -1.76 3.20
CA LEU A 72 -11.07 -2.46 2.02
C LEU A 72 -11.36 -3.97 2.10
N LYS A 73 -11.11 -4.58 3.27
CA LYS A 73 -11.45 -5.99 3.51
C LYS A 73 -12.93 -6.26 3.22
N LYS A 74 -13.84 -5.46 3.78
CA LYS A 74 -15.29 -5.61 3.58
C LYS A 74 -15.69 -5.41 2.12
N ALA A 75 -15.06 -4.46 1.40
CA ALA A 75 -15.33 -4.24 -0.01
C ALA A 75 -15.03 -5.49 -0.85
N PHE A 76 -13.91 -6.17 -0.60
CA PHE A 76 -13.59 -7.43 -1.26
C PHE A 76 -14.54 -8.56 -0.84
N GLU A 77 -14.83 -8.71 0.45
CA GLU A 77 -15.74 -9.75 0.95
C GLU A 77 -17.15 -9.60 0.36
N SER A 78 -17.65 -8.37 0.24
CA SER A 78 -18.96 -8.08 -0.37
C SER A 78 -19.00 -8.35 -1.88
N ASN A 79 -17.85 -8.49 -2.53
CA ASN A 79 -17.72 -8.83 -3.96
C ASN A 79 -17.32 -10.30 -4.18
N GLY A 80 -17.57 -11.19 -3.23
CA GLY A 80 -17.40 -12.63 -3.41
C GLY A 80 -15.99 -13.16 -3.14
N PHE A 81 -15.18 -12.45 -2.38
CA PHE A 81 -13.87 -12.91 -1.95
C PHE A 81 -13.86 -13.29 -0.47
N SER A 82 -13.08 -14.29 -0.10
CA SER A 82 -12.74 -14.61 1.29
C SER A 82 -11.39 -14.01 1.64
N TYR A 83 -11.33 -13.26 2.75
CA TYR A 83 -10.06 -12.79 3.31
C TYR A 83 -9.24 -13.97 3.84
N LEU A 84 -7.93 -13.97 3.57
CA LEU A 84 -6.99 -14.98 4.04
C LEU A 84 -6.11 -14.45 5.18
N PHE A 85 -5.26 -13.48 4.87
CA PHE A 85 -4.34 -12.85 5.82
C PHE A 85 -3.85 -11.50 5.28
N ASN A 86 -3.15 -10.76 6.12
CA ASN A 86 -2.43 -9.55 5.71
C ASN A 86 -1.08 -9.44 6.43
N TYR A 87 -0.24 -8.56 5.91
CA TYR A 87 0.95 -8.07 6.59
C TYR A 87 1.23 -6.63 6.21
N TYR A 88 2.11 -5.98 6.96
CA TYR A 88 2.57 -4.64 6.70
C TYR A 88 3.99 -4.66 6.17
N LYS A 89 4.35 -3.67 5.36
CA LYS A 89 5.67 -3.55 4.73
C LYS A 89 6.15 -2.12 4.71
N HIS A 90 7.49 -2.00 4.52
CA HIS A 90 8.14 -0.70 4.32
C HIS A 90 8.07 0.20 5.56
N GLY A 91 8.33 -0.36 6.75
CA GLY A 91 8.36 0.39 8.01
C GLY A 91 9.37 1.52 8.02
N LEU A 92 10.53 1.33 7.39
CA LEU A 92 11.56 2.37 7.25
C LEU A 92 11.18 3.49 6.26
N HIS A 93 10.18 3.27 5.40
CA HIS A 93 9.74 4.28 4.43
C HIS A 93 8.82 5.33 5.04
N SER A 94 8.05 5.01 6.07
CA SER A 94 7.13 5.97 6.70
C SER A 94 7.83 7.20 7.27
N PRO A 95 8.93 7.08 8.07
CA PRO A 95 9.64 8.25 8.56
C PRO A 95 10.26 9.10 7.43
N TYR A 96 10.70 8.47 6.33
CA TYR A 96 11.18 9.21 5.16
C TYR A 96 10.09 10.12 4.58
N TRP A 97 8.90 9.56 4.34
CA TRP A 97 7.78 10.32 3.78
C TRP A 97 7.28 11.41 4.73
N TRP A 98 7.26 11.15 6.05
CA TRP A 98 6.91 12.16 7.03
C TRP A 98 7.92 13.30 7.04
N LEU A 99 9.22 12.99 7.00
CA LEU A 99 10.27 14.00 6.90
C LEU A 99 10.14 14.81 5.60
N LYS A 100 9.91 14.15 4.46
CA LYS A 100 9.73 14.80 3.16
C LYS A 100 8.51 15.71 3.15
N CYS A 101 7.39 15.28 3.71
CA CYS A 101 6.20 16.10 3.87
C CYS A 101 6.46 17.31 4.78
N PHE A 102 7.15 17.09 5.90
CA PHE A 102 7.44 18.15 6.87
C PHE A 102 8.34 19.26 6.32
N VAL A 103 9.37 18.91 5.55
CA VAL A 103 10.30 19.89 4.95
C VAL A 103 9.84 20.45 3.60
N GLY A 104 8.71 19.93 3.08
CA GLY A 104 8.15 20.27 1.77
C GLY A 104 8.52 19.26 0.70
N VAL A 105 7.50 18.63 0.09
CA VAL A 105 7.66 17.53 -0.89
C VAL A 105 8.44 17.94 -2.15
N LYS A 106 8.43 19.23 -2.49
CA LYS A 106 9.16 19.81 -3.63
C LYS A 106 10.58 20.27 -3.28
N ASN A 107 11.01 20.12 -2.01
CA ASN A 107 12.33 20.55 -1.55
C ASN A 107 13.38 19.44 -1.79
N ASP A 108 13.77 19.25 -3.04
CA ASP A 108 14.73 18.22 -3.44
C ASP A 108 16.18 18.51 -3.01
N LYS A 109 16.46 19.70 -2.44
CA LYS A 109 17.80 20.10 -1.97
C LYS A 109 18.02 19.83 -0.48
N ASN A 110 17.01 19.34 0.24
CA ASN A 110 17.13 19.08 1.68
C ASN A 110 18.09 17.91 1.94
N ILE A 111 19.17 18.20 2.68
CA ILE A 111 20.24 17.23 2.92
C ILE A 111 19.78 16.02 3.75
N PHE A 112 18.83 16.20 4.69
CA PHE A 112 18.33 15.10 5.51
C PHE A 112 17.44 14.16 4.69
N VAL A 113 16.57 14.71 3.85
CA VAL A 113 15.72 13.92 2.93
C VAL A 113 16.59 13.13 1.97
N ASN A 114 17.57 13.80 1.33
CA ASN A 114 18.46 13.14 0.37
C ASN A 114 19.33 12.05 1.02
N SER A 115 19.81 12.29 2.24
CA SER A 115 20.60 11.29 2.96
C SER A 115 19.73 10.08 3.34
N TYR A 116 18.50 10.32 3.75
CA TYR A 116 17.57 9.22 4.07
C TYR A 116 17.14 8.46 2.82
N GLN A 117 16.90 9.13 1.72
CA GLN A 117 16.62 8.49 0.43
C GLN A 117 17.75 7.55 0.01
N LYS A 118 19.01 8.01 0.07
CA LYS A 118 20.19 7.16 -0.21
C LYS A 118 20.29 5.96 0.72
N PHE A 119 19.91 6.13 2.00
CA PHE A 119 19.83 5.02 2.95
C PHE A 119 18.78 3.99 2.52
N LEU A 120 17.59 4.42 2.10
CA LEU A 120 16.54 3.50 1.62
C LEU A 120 16.94 2.82 0.29
N GLU A 121 17.57 3.55 -0.63
CA GLU A 121 18.10 2.98 -1.86
C GLU A 121 19.16 1.89 -1.55
N TRP A 122 20.08 2.18 -0.63
CA TRP A 122 21.07 1.20 -0.19
C TRP A 122 20.42 -0.01 0.47
N ASP A 123 19.39 0.21 1.30
CA ASP A 123 18.64 -0.86 1.93
C ASP A 123 17.97 -1.79 0.91
N ILE A 124 17.24 -1.21 -0.06
CA ILE A 124 16.57 -1.96 -1.12
C ILE A 124 17.58 -2.78 -1.95
N MET A 125 18.71 -2.17 -2.31
CA MET A 125 19.70 -2.80 -3.18
C MET A 125 20.55 -3.87 -2.50
N LYS A 126 20.87 -3.69 -1.21
CA LYS A 126 21.80 -4.56 -0.48
C LYS A 126 21.11 -5.49 0.51
N ARG A 127 19.91 -5.13 0.97
CA ARG A 127 19.13 -5.85 1.99
C ARG A 127 19.97 -6.28 3.20
N PRO A 128 20.66 -5.35 3.88
CA PRO A 128 21.52 -5.69 5.01
C PRO A 128 20.72 -6.33 6.13
N ILE A 129 21.33 -7.26 6.85
CA ILE A 129 20.66 -7.99 7.95
C ILE A 129 20.07 -7.04 8.99
N LEU A 130 20.78 -5.94 9.29
CA LEU A 130 20.32 -4.93 10.26
C LEU A 130 18.99 -4.30 9.83
N THR A 131 18.88 -3.84 8.58
CA THR A 131 17.64 -3.20 8.10
C THR A 131 16.51 -4.20 7.96
N VAL A 132 16.78 -5.44 7.54
CA VAL A 132 15.79 -6.53 7.55
C VAL A 132 15.25 -6.79 8.96
N PHE A 133 16.13 -6.74 9.97
CA PHE A 133 15.71 -6.87 11.37
C PHE A 133 14.87 -5.67 11.85
N LEU A 134 15.31 -4.45 11.51
CA LEU A 134 14.57 -3.23 11.84
C LEU A 134 13.19 -3.21 11.15
N GLU A 135 13.08 -3.62 9.88
CA GLU A 135 11.80 -3.73 9.19
C GLU A 135 10.85 -4.72 9.89
N LYS A 136 11.33 -5.86 10.37
CA LYS A 136 10.48 -6.79 11.13
C LYS A 136 9.85 -6.15 12.37
N ILE A 137 10.54 -5.19 13.00
CA ILE A 137 10.02 -4.45 14.17
C ILE A 137 9.09 -3.32 13.71
N PHE A 138 9.50 -2.55 12.71
CA PHE A 138 8.77 -1.34 12.29
C PHE A 138 7.60 -1.61 11.34
N ASP A 139 7.64 -2.69 10.54
CA ASP A 139 6.55 -3.05 9.65
C ASP A 139 5.18 -3.13 10.37
N PRO A 140 5.01 -3.87 11.46
CA PRO A 140 3.74 -3.92 12.16
C PRO A 140 3.34 -2.58 12.80
N LEU A 141 4.29 -1.76 13.21
CA LEU A 141 4.05 -0.49 13.91
C LEU A 141 3.69 0.63 12.91
N ILE A 142 4.60 0.89 11.97
CA ILE A 142 4.55 2.03 11.07
C ILE A 142 4.74 1.65 9.59
N GLY A 143 4.52 0.39 9.22
CA GLY A 143 4.63 -0.05 7.82
C GLY A 143 3.86 0.89 6.88
N LYS A 144 4.52 1.35 5.81
CA LYS A 144 3.94 2.31 4.85
C LYS A 144 2.79 1.69 4.07
N SER A 145 2.90 0.40 3.73
CA SER A 145 1.89 -0.32 2.95
C SER A 145 1.28 -1.46 3.76
N VAL A 146 0.02 -1.75 3.49
CA VAL A 146 -0.67 -2.96 3.91
C VAL A 146 -0.90 -3.86 2.70
N VAL A 147 -0.54 -5.13 2.83
CA VAL A 147 -0.77 -6.15 1.81
C VAL A 147 -1.84 -7.11 2.33
N LEU A 148 -2.93 -7.27 1.58
CA LEU A 148 -4.03 -8.16 1.90
C LEU A 148 -4.08 -9.29 0.88
N TYR A 149 -4.39 -10.49 1.35
CA TYR A 149 -4.61 -11.64 0.50
C TYR A 149 -6.05 -12.13 0.60
N PHE A 150 -6.60 -12.42 -0.56
CA PHE A 150 -7.96 -12.94 -0.71
C PHE A 150 -7.98 -14.18 -1.60
N LYS A 151 -9.07 -14.89 -1.53
CA LYS A 151 -9.41 -16.02 -2.41
C LYS A 151 -10.81 -15.78 -2.98
N LYS A 152 -11.00 -15.99 -4.29
CA LYS A 152 -12.33 -15.94 -4.89
C LYS A 152 -13.17 -17.11 -4.35
N ASN A 153 -14.35 -16.79 -3.86
CA ASN A 153 -15.28 -17.82 -3.41
C ASN A 153 -15.80 -18.62 -4.61
N THR A 154 -16.06 -19.89 -4.35
CA THR A 154 -16.81 -20.74 -5.27
C THR A 154 -18.28 -20.35 -5.15
N SER A 155 -18.90 -19.86 -6.23
CA SER A 155 -20.36 -19.86 -6.28
C SER A 155 -20.79 -21.33 -6.41
N ASP A 156 -21.51 -21.83 -5.43
CA ASP A 156 -22.19 -23.13 -5.54
C ASP A 156 -23.25 -23.07 -6.63
#